data_b071d993b586df508f443c3644aaf2dc
#
_entry.id   b071d993b586df508f443c3644aaf2dc
#
_cell.length_a   1.000
_cell.length_b   1.000
_cell.length_c   1.000
_cell.angle_alpha   90.00
_cell.angle_beta   90.00
_cell.angle_gamma   90.00
#
_symmetry.space_group_name_H-M   'P 1'
#
loop_
_entity.id
_entity.type
_entity.pdbx_description
1 polymer ?
#
loop_
_entity_poly.entity_id
_entity_poly.type
_entity_poly.pdbx_seq_one_letter_code
_entity_poly.pdbx_strand_id
1 'polypeptide(L)'
;DGYNPYRVTKDGFDWETIEPGNPWAYIGYWGDHQIIYLLKFLEFIENYYPNKLSDSFSKNLFVYANVPYVIKSYDDLLKNPKDTIVFDHESEAHIQAQRAKMGADGALLTDVHTQIHKVNFIEKILATVLSKMSNFIPEGGIWMNTQRPEWNDANNALVGNGVSMVTLYYLRRFLTFFENILNKYEQDDLEISVELDHFLNELTTTLAQNKELLTGQISNQDRKKVLDGLGKAGSSYRNTIYA
;
A
#
# COMPACT_ATOMS: atom_id res chain seq x y z
N ASP A 1 1.07 -3.71 3.68
CA ASP A 1 0.41 -2.44 3.50
C ASP A 1 1.12 -1.42 2.59
N GLY A 2 2.12 -1.78 1.81
CA GLY A 2 2.76 -0.85 0.89
C GLY A 2 3.38 0.37 1.57
N TYR A 3 4.15 0.14 2.59
CA TYR A 3 4.58 1.11 3.53
C TYR A 3 6.04 1.54 3.34
N ASN A 4 6.30 2.82 3.33
CA ASN A 4 7.62 3.36 3.07
C ASN A 4 7.97 4.46 4.08
N PRO A 5 8.70 4.13 5.16
CA PRO A 5 9.11 5.12 6.11
C PRO A 5 10.12 6.07 5.48
N TYR A 6 9.92 7.34 5.69
CA TYR A 6 10.93 8.34 5.38
C TYR A 6 10.87 9.49 6.37
N ARG A 7 11.95 10.20 6.48
CA ARG A 7 12.01 11.47 7.15
C ARG A 7 12.88 12.45 6.37
N VAL A 8 12.63 13.72 6.58
CA VAL A 8 13.51 14.78 6.10
C VAL A 8 14.40 15.20 7.27
N THR A 9 15.70 15.17 7.05
CA THR A 9 16.71 15.65 7.99
C THR A 9 17.43 16.86 7.41
N LYS A 10 18.27 17.50 8.19
CA LYS A 10 19.16 18.58 7.70
C LYS A 10 20.11 18.09 6.58
N ASP A 11 20.38 16.79 6.53
CA ASP A 11 21.29 16.15 5.59
C ASP A 11 20.56 15.55 4.36
N GLY A 12 19.23 15.74 4.26
CA GLY A 12 18.40 15.28 3.17
C GLY A 12 17.35 14.25 3.58
N PHE A 13 16.94 13.43 2.62
CA PHE A 13 16.01 12.31 2.85
C PHE A 13 16.77 11.14 3.47
N ASP A 14 16.21 10.65 4.55
CA ASP A 14 16.68 9.47 5.24
C ASP A 14 15.53 8.44 5.30
N TRP A 15 15.77 7.29 4.72
CA TRP A 15 14.78 6.22 4.61
C TRP A 15 14.85 5.20 5.73
N GLU A 16 15.95 5.16 6.48
CA GLU A 16 16.28 4.02 7.32
C GLU A 16 16.71 4.37 8.74
N THR A 17 17.17 5.58 8.99
CA THR A 17 17.69 5.94 10.30
C THR A 17 16.61 6.51 11.22
N ILE A 18 16.61 6.00 12.42
CA ILE A 18 15.75 6.47 13.49
C ILE A 18 16.62 7.25 14.47
N GLU A 19 16.30 8.52 14.69
CA GLU A 19 16.91 9.28 15.78
C GLU A 19 16.25 8.90 17.10
N PRO A 20 16.97 8.25 18.03
CA PRO A 20 16.44 8.00 19.35
C PRO A 20 15.99 9.31 20.01
N GLY A 21 14.79 9.32 20.53
CA GLY A 21 14.22 10.49 21.21
C GLY A 21 13.56 11.54 20.30
N ASN A 22 13.55 11.35 18.98
CA ASN A 22 12.79 12.21 18.09
C ASN A 22 11.42 11.58 17.79
N PRO A 23 10.30 12.09 18.32
CA PRO A 23 8.96 11.51 18.08
C PRO A 23 8.54 11.58 16.62
N TRP A 24 9.11 12.45 15.81
CA TRP A 24 8.85 12.58 14.37
C TRP A 24 9.66 11.59 13.52
N ALA A 25 10.67 10.93 14.12
CA ALA A 25 11.38 9.82 13.49
C ALA A 25 10.59 8.51 13.53
N TYR A 26 9.43 8.51 14.17
CA TYR A 26 8.49 7.40 14.02
C TYR A 26 7.97 7.36 12.61
N ILE A 27 8.07 6.19 12.11
CA ILE A 27 7.59 5.76 10.83
C ILE A 27 6.15 6.25 10.62
N GLY A 28 5.97 7.18 9.72
CA GLY A 28 4.66 7.57 9.22
C GLY A 28 4.17 6.57 8.16
N TYR A 29 2.92 6.28 8.15
CA TYR A 29 2.26 5.36 7.24
C TYR A 29 1.65 6.18 6.11
N TRP A 30 2.42 6.54 5.13
CA TRP A 30 2.08 7.53 4.13
C TRP A 30 1.57 6.88 2.86
N GLY A 31 0.40 6.26 2.94
CA GLY A 31 -0.19 5.53 1.82
C GLY A 31 -0.27 6.33 0.53
N ASP A 32 -0.61 7.61 0.60
CA ASP A 32 -0.68 8.47 -0.59
C ASP A 32 0.70 8.76 -1.17
N HIS A 33 1.74 8.86 -0.33
CA HIS A 33 3.10 9.06 -0.79
C HIS A 33 3.62 7.91 -1.65
N GLN A 34 3.19 6.68 -1.37
CA GLN A 34 3.56 5.51 -2.17
C GLN A 34 3.06 5.63 -3.61
N ILE A 35 1.90 6.19 -3.82
CA ILE A 35 1.32 6.36 -5.16
C ILE A 35 1.82 7.65 -5.81
N ILE A 36 1.86 8.75 -5.08
CA ILE A 36 2.12 10.08 -5.65
C ILE A 36 3.61 10.31 -5.85
N TYR A 37 4.37 10.22 -4.77
CA TYR A 37 5.80 10.59 -4.82
C TYR A 37 6.67 9.50 -5.40
N LEU A 38 6.32 8.24 -5.16
CA LEU A 38 7.00 7.13 -5.80
C LEU A 38 6.84 7.22 -7.32
N LEU A 39 5.62 7.45 -7.81
CA LEU A 39 5.41 7.63 -9.26
C LEU A 39 6.29 8.72 -9.85
N LYS A 40 6.32 9.90 -9.23
CA LYS A 40 7.16 11.01 -9.72
C LYS A 40 8.64 10.65 -9.75
N PHE A 41 9.09 9.93 -8.74
CA PHE A 41 10.47 9.44 -8.68
C PHE A 41 10.76 8.40 -9.78
N LEU A 42 9.84 7.48 -10.02
CA LEU A 42 9.99 6.46 -11.06
C LEU A 42 9.94 7.05 -12.46
N GLU A 43 9.08 8.04 -12.71
CA GLU A 43 9.05 8.79 -13.96
C GLU A 43 10.39 9.52 -14.19
N PHE A 44 10.96 10.10 -13.13
CA PHE A 44 12.28 10.72 -13.20
C PHE A 44 13.38 9.71 -13.53
N ILE A 45 13.39 8.55 -12.84
CA ILE A 45 14.38 7.50 -13.13
C ILE A 45 14.27 7.04 -14.58
N GLU A 46 13.07 6.77 -15.06
CA GLU A 46 12.87 6.29 -16.44
C GLU A 46 13.33 7.30 -17.48
N ASN A 47 13.13 8.60 -17.22
CA ASN A 47 13.55 9.66 -18.13
C ASN A 47 15.07 9.88 -18.17
N TYR A 48 15.75 9.79 -17.02
CA TYR A 48 17.17 10.12 -16.92
C TYR A 48 18.09 8.90 -16.93
N TYR A 49 17.57 7.74 -16.54
CA TYR A 49 18.31 6.49 -16.45
C TYR A 49 17.48 5.35 -17.04
N PRO A 50 17.16 5.40 -18.36
CA PRO A 50 16.35 4.38 -19.00
C PRO A 50 17.00 3.00 -18.80
N ASN A 51 16.19 1.98 -18.62
CA ASN A 51 16.52 0.59 -18.31
C ASN A 51 16.95 0.31 -16.85
N LYS A 52 17.21 1.33 -16.01
CA LYS A 52 17.57 1.10 -14.60
C LYS A 52 16.41 0.55 -13.79
N LEU A 53 15.20 0.92 -14.15
CA LEU A 53 14.00 0.47 -13.44
C LEU A 53 13.78 -1.05 -13.64
N SER A 54 13.92 -1.54 -14.87
CA SER A 54 13.78 -2.96 -15.18
C SER A 54 14.82 -3.85 -14.49
N ASP A 55 16.03 -3.32 -14.22
CA ASP A 55 17.07 -4.02 -13.47
C ASP A 55 16.63 -4.43 -12.04
N SER A 56 15.61 -3.77 -11.49
CA SER A 56 15.09 -4.02 -10.14
C SER A 56 13.90 -4.96 -10.10
N PHE A 57 13.30 -5.31 -11.24
CA PHE A 57 12.04 -6.06 -11.29
C PHE A 57 12.12 -7.41 -10.61
N SER A 58 13.22 -8.14 -10.80
CA SER A 58 13.46 -9.47 -10.26
C SER A 58 14.40 -9.50 -9.05
N LYS A 59 14.90 -8.34 -8.59
CA LYS A 59 15.84 -8.29 -7.47
C LYS A 59 15.12 -8.12 -6.14
N ASN A 60 15.35 -9.02 -5.19
CA ASN A 60 14.81 -8.96 -3.83
C ASN A 60 15.57 -7.91 -2.98
N LEU A 61 15.26 -6.64 -3.21
CA LEU A 61 15.89 -5.48 -2.56
C LEU A 61 14.94 -4.69 -1.68
N PHE A 62 13.62 -4.89 -1.83
CA PHE A 62 12.59 -4.09 -1.16
C PHE A 62 12.08 -4.81 0.07
N VAL A 63 11.64 -4.05 1.05
CA VAL A 63 11.26 -4.53 2.38
C VAL A 63 9.88 -4.03 2.77
N TYR A 64 9.27 -4.69 3.75
CA TYR A 64 8.04 -4.24 4.39
C TYR A 64 8.32 -3.82 5.82
N ALA A 65 7.62 -2.80 6.29
CA ALA A 65 7.64 -2.44 7.69
C ALA A 65 6.76 -3.43 8.48
N ASN A 66 7.24 -3.81 9.64
CA ASN A 66 6.43 -4.45 10.66
C ASN A 66 5.71 -3.37 11.46
N VAL A 67 4.39 -3.44 11.53
CA VAL A 67 3.55 -2.40 12.13
C VAL A 67 2.74 -2.94 13.30
N PRO A 68 2.60 -2.17 14.39
CA PRO A 68 1.95 -2.64 15.62
C PRO A 68 0.43 -2.51 15.57
N TYR A 69 -0.19 -2.78 14.44
CA TYR A 69 -1.64 -2.81 14.32
C TYR A 69 -2.10 -3.63 13.13
N VAL A 70 -3.33 -4.07 13.17
CA VAL A 70 -4.03 -4.71 12.08
C VAL A 70 -5.24 -3.87 11.66
N ILE A 71 -5.53 -3.84 10.37
CA ILE A 71 -6.75 -3.22 9.84
C ILE A 71 -7.89 -4.21 10.01
N LYS A 72 -9.01 -3.76 10.57
CA LYS A 72 -10.20 -4.58 10.78
C LYS A 72 -10.77 -5.13 9.47
N SER A 73 -11.61 -6.15 9.58
CA SER A 73 -12.28 -6.74 8.43
C SER A 73 -13.13 -5.71 7.68
N TYR A 74 -13.35 -5.94 6.38
CA TYR A 74 -14.21 -5.06 5.58
C TYR A 74 -15.61 -4.91 6.19
N ASP A 75 -16.20 -5.99 6.70
CA ASP A 75 -17.52 -5.96 7.31
C ASP A 75 -17.55 -5.12 8.61
N ASP A 76 -16.47 -5.11 9.38
CA ASP A 76 -16.35 -4.26 10.56
C ASP A 76 -16.12 -2.79 10.19
N LEU A 77 -15.37 -2.53 9.14
CA LEU A 77 -15.24 -1.17 8.58
C LEU A 77 -16.57 -0.59 8.13
N LEU A 78 -17.47 -1.41 7.57
CA LEU A 78 -18.81 -0.97 7.19
C LEU A 78 -19.70 -0.69 8.41
N LYS A 79 -19.51 -1.40 9.52
CA LYS A 79 -20.29 -1.17 10.77
C LYS A 79 -19.85 0.13 11.45
N ASN A 80 -18.56 0.35 11.52
CA ASN A 80 -17.99 1.56 12.12
C ASN A 80 -16.75 2.04 11.34
N PRO A 81 -16.95 2.87 10.31
CA PRO A 81 -15.87 3.32 9.44
C PRO A 81 -14.88 4.28 10.10
N LYS A 82 -15.13 4.68 11.34
CA LYS A 82 -14.22 5.51 12.16
C LYS A 82 -13.34 4.69 13.10
N ASP A 83 -13.62 3.40 13.27
CA ASP A 83 -12.88 2.48 14.14
C ASP A 83 -12.30 1.36 13.27
N THR A 84 -11.17 1.63 12.62
CA THR A 84 -10.67 0.85 11.49
C THR A 84 -9.49 -0.04 11.81
N ILE A 85 -8.86 0.11 12.96
CA ILE A 85 -7.67 -0.65 13.35
C ILE A 85 -7.81 -1.30 14.73
N VAL A 86 -7.05 -2.35 14.97
CA VAL A 86 -6.75 -2.89 16.29
C VAL A 86 -5.26 -2.70 16.54
N PHE A 87 -4.91 -1.95 17.59
CA PHE A 87 -3.53 -1.74 17.97
C PHE A 87 -3.02 -2.91 18.81
N ASP A 88 -1.80 -3.37 18.52
CA ASP A 88 -1.15 -4.48 19.20
C ASP A 88 0.05 -3.96 20.03
N HIS A 89 -0.14 -3.88 21.34
CA HIS A 89 0.87 -3.40 22.26
C HIS A 89 2.05 -4.39 22.45
N GLU A 90 1.82 -5.70 22.24
CA GLU A 90 2.90 -6.69 22.33
C GLU A 90 3.82 -6.59 21.11
N SER A 91 3.24 -6.48 19.92
CA SER A 91 3.99 -6.21 18.70
C SER A 91 4.75 -4.89 18.79
N GLU A 92 4.15 -3.83 19.33
CA GLU A 92 4.85 -2.54 19.55
C GLU A 92 6.07 -2.74 20.45
N ALA A 93 5.92 -3.40 21.60
CA ALA A 93 7.02 -3.65 22.51
C ALA A 93 8.13 -4.50 21.86
N HIS A 94 7.75 -5.50 21.07
CA HIS A 94 8.69 -6.32 20.31
C HIS A 94 9.47 -5.48 19.28
N ILE A 95 8.79 -4.68 18.47
CA ILE A 95 9.40 -3.80 17.48
C ILE A 95 10.38 -2.83 18.15
N GLN A 96 10.00 -2.22 19.26
CA GLN A 96 10.89 -1.32 20.00
C GLN A 96 12.14 -2.03 20.55
N ALA A 97 11.98 -3.25 21.05
CA ALA A 97 13.10 -4.07 21.51
C ALA A 97 14.05 -4.45 20.36
N GLN A 98 13.52 -4.77 19.19
CA GLN A 98 14.35 -5.02 18.00
C GLN A 98 15.05 -3.77 17.50
N ARG A 99 14.35 -2.62 17.50
CA ARG A 99 14.95 -1.33 17.11
C ARG A 99 16.09 -0.91 18.03
N ALA A 100 15.99 -1.20 19.32
CA ALA A 100 17.08 -0.96 20.25
C ALA A 100 18.35 -1.75 19.93
N LYS A 101 18.23 -2.92 19.28
CA LYS A 101 19.36 -3.79 18.91
C LYS A 101 19.87 -3.52 17.50
N MET A 102 18.97 -3.27 16.54
CA MET A 102 19.26 -3.26 15.11
C MET A 102 19.08 -1.88 14.47
N GLY A 103 18.71 -0.87 15.24
CA GLY A 103 18.36 0.44 14.68
C GLY A 103 17.06 0.38 13.87
N ALA A 104 17.02 1.07 12.74
CA ALA A 104 15.83 1.15 11.87
C ALA A 104 15.37 -0.22 11.38
N ASP A 105 16.28 -1.11 11.07
CA ASP A 105 15.99 -2.46 10.56
C ASP A 105 15.15 -3.30 11.53
N GLY A 106 15.19 -3.00 12.81
CA GLY A 106 14.34 -3.66 13.81
C GLY A 106 12.83 -3.40 13.64
N ALA A 107 12.45 -2.44 12.80
CA ALA A 107 11.06 -2.18 12.42
C ALA A 107 10.65 -2.82 11.10
N LEU A 108 11.50 -3.64 10.49
CA LEU A 108 11.20 -4.33 9.24
C LEU A 108 10.59 -5.71 9.51
N LEU A 109 9.78 -6.17 8.56
CA LEU A 109 9.23 -7.52 8.59
C LEU A 109 10.35 -8.54 8.45
N THR A 110 10.34 -9.56 9.32
CA THR A 110 11.29 -10.68 9.26
C THR A 110 10.58 -11.97 8.87
N ASP A 111 11.33 -12.88 8.27
CA ASP A 111 10.89 -14.23 7.99
C ASP A 111 10.97 -15.14 9.26
N VAL A 112 10.61 -16.40 9.10
CA VAL A 112 10.65 -17.40 10.17
C VAL A 112 12.05 -17.66 10.73
N HIS A 113 13.09 -17.25 10.01
CA HIS A 113 14.50 -17.35 10.42
C HIS A 113 15.04 -16.06 11.00
N THR A 114 14.17 -15.08 11.28
CA THR A 114 14.54 -13.75 11.78
C THR A 114 15.41 -12.92 10.81
N GLN A 115 15.41 -13.30 9.52
CA GLN A 115 16.04 -12.49 8.49
C GLN A 115 15.05 -11.47 7.94
N ILE A 116 15.54 -10.30 7.55
CA ILE A 116 14.68 -9.29 6.94
C ILE A 116 14.04 -9.85 5.67
N HIS A 117 12.71 -9.88 5.64
CA HIS A 117 11.95 -10.34 4.49
C HIS A 117 12.10 -9.36 3.33
N LYS A 118 12.65 -9.85 2.22
CA LYS A 118 12.92 -9.03 1.03
C LYS A 118 12.10 -9.54 -0.14
N VAL A 119 11.58 -8.59 -0.90
CA VAL A 119 10.79 -8.83 -2.11
C VAL A 119 11.34 -8.07 -3.29
N ASN A 120 10.94 -8.44 -4.49
CA ASN A 120 11.29 -7.71 -5.69
C ASN A 120 10.44 -6.43 -5.85
N PHE A 121 10.80 -5.60 -6.83
CA PHE A 121 10.15 -4.32 -7.07
C PHE A 121 8.69 -4.47 -7.48
N ILE A 122 8.38 -5.46 -8.31
CA ILE A 122 7.01 -5.69 -8.81
C ILE A 122 6.08 -6.08 -7.67
N GLU A 123 6.49 -7.00 -6.80
CA GLU A 123 5.73 -7.36 -5.62
C GLU A 123 5.46 -6.15 -4.72
N LYS A 124 6.50 -5.36 -4.44
CA LYS A 124 6.39 -4.17 -3.59
C LYS A 124 5.39 -3.17 -4.15
N ILE A 125 5.39 -2.94 -5.45
CA ILE A 125 4.46 -2.03 -6.12
C ILE A 125 3.05 -2.59 -6.15
N LEU A 126 2.88 -3.87 -6.51
CA LEU A 126 1.57 -4.49 -6.57
C LEU A 126 0.88 -4.44 -5.21
N ALA A 127 1.56 -4.78 -4.12
CA ALA A 127 1.00 -4.69 -2.77
C ALA A 127 0.43 -3.29 -2.48
N THR A 128 1.16 -2.25 -2.85
CA THR A 128 0.74 -0.85 -2.67
C THR A 128 -0.47 -0.50 -3.54
N VAL A 129 -0.42 -0.83 -4.82
CA VAL A 129 -1.47 -0.50 -5.80
C VAL A 129 -2.77 -1.22 -5.47
N LEU A 130 -2.71 -2.54 -5.25
CA LEU A 130 -3.88 -3.36 -4.97
C LEU A 130 -4.55 -2.95 -3.65
N SER A 131 -3.75 -2.62 -2.62
CA SER A 131 -4.27 -2.10 -1.34
C SER A 131 -5.06 -0.81 -1.53
N LYS A 132 -4.63 0.09 -2.41
CA LYS A 132 -5.41 1.31 -2.72
C LYS A 132 -6.61 1.03 -3.63
N MET A 133 -6.46 0.17 -4.62
CA MET A 133 -7.56 -0.22 -5.50
C MET A 133 -8.70 -0.93 -4.76
N SER A 134 -8.40 -1.67 -3.70
CA SER A 134 -9.44 -2.33 -2.88
C SER A 134 -10.39 -1.36 -2.18
N ASN A 135 -10.06 -0.07 -2.17
CA ASN A 135 -10.87 1.01 -1.58
C ASN A 135 -11.54 1.89 -2.65
N PHE A 136 -11.54 1.47 -3.92
CA PHE A 136 -12.13 2.23 -5.00
C PHE A 136 -13.66 2.23 -4.95
N ILE A 137 -14.24 3.43 -4.99
CA ILE A 137 -15.68 3.66 -5.12
C ILE A 137 -15.92 4.27 -6.51
N PRO A 138 -16.64 3.58 -7.42
CA PRO A 138 -16.99 4.12 -8.73
C PRO A 138 -17.69 5.48 -8.62
N GLU A 139 -17.30 6.46 -9.44
CA GLU A 139 -17.75 7.86 -9.40
C GLU A 139 -17.52 8.58 -8.05
N GLY A 140 -16.79 7.97 -7.13
CA GLY A 140 -16.51 8.52 -5.80
C GLY A 140 -15.04 8.87 -5.60
N GLY A 141 -14.15 7.90 -5.73
CA GLY A 141 -12.71 8.06 -5.46
C GLY A 141 -12.14 6.88 -4.66
N ILE A 142 -11.04 7.09 -3.98
CA ILE A 142 -10.46 6.10 -3.07
C ILE A 142 -10.97 6.38 -1.66
N TRP A 143 -11.70 5.43 -1.09
CA TRP A 143 -12.27 5.56 0.25
C TRP A 143 -11.16 5.61 1.30
N MET A 144 -11.23 6.63 2.16
CA MET A 144 -10.29 6.84 3.24
C MET A 144 -10.79 6.07 4.47
N ASN A 145 -10.49 4.78 4.51
CA ASN A 145 -11.05 3.84 5.50
C ASN A 145 -10.07 3.42 6.58
N THR A 146 -8.92 4.06 6.71
CA THR A 146 -7.90 3.71 7.70
C THR A 146 -7.55 4.92 8.56
N GLN A 147 -7.66 4.77 9.88
CA GLN A 147 -7.32 5.83 10.84
C GLN A 147 -5.83 6.18 10.86
N ARG A 148 -5.03 5.35 10.27
CA ARG A 148 -3.59 5.56 10.12
C ARG A 148 -3.17 5.13 8.73
N PRO A 149 -2.33 5.85 8.22
CA PRO A 149 -1.72 7.12 8.46
C PRO A 149 -1.73 7.94 7.23
N GLU A 150 -2.55 8.78 7.24
CA GLU A 150 -2.64 9.75 6.19
C GLU A 150 -1.98 11.02 6.73
N TRP A 151 -1.12 11.62 5.99
CA TRP A 151 -0.19 12.63 6.46
C TRP A 151 -0.75 14.05 6.54
N ASN A 152 -1.98 14.27 6.18
CA ASN A 152 -2.58 15.58 6.33
C ASN A 152 -3.81 15.54 7.24
N ASP A 153 -4.08 16.65 7.89
CA ASP A 153 -5.16 16.77 8.87
C ASP A 153 -6.54 16.53 8.26
N ALA A 154 -6.72 16.80 6.96
CA ALA A 154 -7.96 16.51 6.26
C ALA A 154 -8.26 15.00 6.24
N ASN A 155 -7.26 14.15 6.12
CA ASN A 155 -7.43 12.71 6.17
C ASN A 155 -7.91 12.25 7.55
N ASN A 156 -7.35 12.81 8.62
CA ASN A 156 -7.81 12.51 9.98
C ASN A 156 -9.27 12.92 10.20
N ALA A 157 -9.69 14.02 9.61
CA ALA A 157 -11.08 14.49 9.68
C ALA A 157 -12.03 13.67 8.81
N LEU A 158 -11.57 13.13 7.69
CA LEU A 158 -12.38 12.47 6.67
C LEU A 158 -12.38 10.94 6.77
N VAL A 159 -11.56 10.36 7.66
CA VAL A 159 -11.49 8.90 7.81
C VAL A 159 -12.88 8.30 8.01
N GLY A 160 -13.18 7.29 7.23
CA GLY A 160 -14.48 6.61 7.21
C GLY A 160 -15.60 7.31 6.42
N ASN A 161 -15.52 8.63 6.23
CA ASN A 161 -16.57 9.41 5.58
C ASN A 161 -16.13 10.09 4.27
N GLY A 162 -14.85 10.10 3.98
CA GLY A 162 -14.29 10.80 2.84
C GLY A 162 -13.66 9.90 1.79
N VAL A 163 -13.47 10.47 0.62
CA VAL A 163 -12.76 9.85 -0.51
C VAL A 163 -11.64 10.78 -0.99
N SER A 164 -10.53 10.18 -1.44
CA SER A 164 -9.43 10.92 -2.06
C SER A 164 -9.53 10.83 -3.58
N MET A 165 -9.83 11.96 -4.21
CA MET A 165 -9.76 12.08 -5.67
C MET A 165 -8.33 12.22 -6.16
N VAL A 166 -7.47 12.85 -5.35
CA VAL A 166 -6.04 12.99 -5.68
C VAL A 166 -5.39 11.63 -5.80
N THR A 167 -5.62 10.74 -4.82
CA THR A 167 -5.11 9.36 -4.86
C THR A 167 -5.65 8.61 -6.06
N LEU A 168 -6.92 8.77 -6.42
CA LEU A 168 -7.50 8.14 -7.60
C LEU A 168 -6.80 8.58 -8.89
N TYR A 169 -6.59 9.89 -9.08
CA TYR A 169 -5.92 10.40 -10.28
C TYR A 169 -4.47 9.93 -10.38
N TYR A 170 -3.75 9.93 -9.28
CA TYR A 170 -2.37 9.43 -9.29
C TYR A 170 -2.31 7.92 -9.42
N LEU A 171 -3.24 7.17 -8.87
CA LEU A 171 -3.34 5.72 -9.07
C LEU A 171 -3.57 5.39 -10.55
N ARG A 172 -4.48 6.09 -11.23
CA ARG A 172 -4.69 5.93 -12.67
C ARG A 172 -3.40 6.23 -13.46
N ARG A 173 -2.73 7.34 -13.14
CA ARG A 173 -1.46 7.71 -13.78
C ARG A 173 -0.37 6.66 -13.52
N PHE A 174 -0.32 6.13 -12.31
CA PHE A 174 0.61 5.07 -11.92
C PHE A 174 0.39 3.79 -12.73
N LEU A 175 -0.86 3.35 -12.88
CA LEU A 175 -1.21 2.19 -13.67
C LEU A 175 -0.84 2.38 -15.15
N THR A 176 -1.13 3.55 -15.72
CA THR A 176 -0.74 3.87 -17.11
C THR A 176 0.79 3.89 -17.29
N PHE A 177 1.51 4.44 -16.32
CA PHE A 177 2.97 4.43 -16.34
C PHE A 177 3.51 3.00 -16.34
N PHE A 178 3.01 2.14 -15.45
CA PHE A 178 3.46 0.75 -15.36
C PHE A 178 3.04 -0.09 -16.56
N GLU A 179 1.86 0.11 -17.12
CA GLU A 179 1.48 -0.52 -18.38
C GLU A 179 2.51 -0.25 -19.48
N ASN A 180 2.92 1.01 -19.62
CA ASN A 180 3.96 1.39 -20.59
C ASN A 180 5.32 0.78 -20.28
N ILE A 181 5.72 0.76 -19.00
CA ILE A 181 7.00 0.18 -18.57
C ILE A 181 7.02 -1.33 -18.80
N LEU A 182 5.98 -2.06 -18.43
CA LEU A 182 5.91 -3.52 -18.62
C LEU A 182 5.89 -3.88 -20.10
N ASN A 183 5.18 -3.11 -20.94
CA ASN A 183 5.18 -3.31 -22.39
C ASN A 183 6.53 -3.00 -23.05
N LYS A 184 7.29 -2.04 -22.49
CA LYS A 184 8.61 -1.65 -22.99
C LYS A 184 9.70 -2.66 -22.64
N TYR A 185 9.61 -3.23 -21.47
CA TYR A 185 10.60 -4.15 -20.91
C TYR A 185 9.99 -5.55 -20.83
N GLU A 186 9.80 -6.21 -21.95
CA GLU A 186 9.27 -7.57 -22.00
C GLU A 186 9.93 -8.45 -20.92
N GLN A 187 9.11 -8.91 -19.98
CA GLN A 187 9.53 -9.80 -18.90
C GLN A 187 8.74 -11.10 -19.08
N ASP A 188 9.46 -12.20 -19.20
CA ASP A 188 8.83 -13.51 -19.42
C ASP A 188 8.08 -14.00 -18.19
N ASP A 189 8.71 -13.89 -17.00
CA ASP A 189 8.12 -14.31 -15.73
C ASP A 189 8.52 -13.35 -14.59
N LEU A 190 7.54 -12.96 -13.79
CA LEU A 190 7.72 -12.14 -12.59
C LEU A 190 7.24 -12.92 -11.36
N GLU A 191 8.13 -13.17 -10.42
CA GLU A 191 7.79 -13.84 -9.17
C GLU A 191 7.08 -12.87 -8.22
N ILE A 192 5.94 -13.28 -7.71
CA ILE A 192 5.21 -12.61 -6.62
C ILE A 192 4.74 -13.67 -5.60
N SER A 193 4.41 -13.25 -4.39
CA SER A 193 3.84 -14.12 -3.36
C SER A 193 2.46 -14.66 -3.79
N VAL A 194 2.14 -15.86 -3.34
CA VAL A 194 0.85 -16.51 -3.61
C VAL A 194 -0.31 -15.66 -3.07
N GLU A 195 -0.12 -15.02 -1.93
CA GLU A 195 -1.09 -14.14 -1.30
C GLU A 195 -1.40 -12.93 -2.18
N LEU A 196 -0.37 -12.35 -2.78
CA LEU A 196 -0.52 -11.19 -3.64
C LEU A 196 -1.12 -11.58 -5.01
N ASP A 197 -0.77 -12.74 -5.55
CA ASP A 197 -1.38 -13.29 -6.76
C ASP A 197 -2.89 -13.53 -6.55
N HIS A 198 -3.28 -14.14 -5.44
CA HIS A 198 -4.71 -14.29 -5.10
C HIS A 198 -5.41 -12.94 -5.02
N PHE A 199 -4.80 -11.96 -4.36
CA PHE A 199 -5.38 -10.63 -4.24
C PHE A 199 -5.54 -9.94 -5.60
N LEU A 200 -4.55 -10.03 -6.48
CA LEU A 200 -4.63 -9.53 -7.85
C LEU A 200 -5.77 -10.18 -8.62
N ASN A 201 -5.91 -11.51 -8.52
CA ASN A 201 -6.95 -12.27 -9.19
C ASN A 201 -8.36 -11.92 -8.69
N GLU A 202 -8.57 -11.79 -7.38
CA GLU A 202 -9.86 -11.39 -6.80
C GLU A 202 -10.26 -9.96 -7.22
N LEU A 203 -9.31 -9.04 -7.22
CA LEU A 203 -9.54 -7.65 -7.64
C LEU A 203 -9.90 -7.57 -9.13
N THR A 204 -9.09 -8.18 -9.99
CA THR A 204 -9.30 -8.17 -11.44
C THR A 204 -10.59 -8.88 -11.83
N THR A 205 -10.93 -9.98 -11.16
CA THR A 205 -12.20 -10.69 -11.34
C THR A 205 -13.38 -9.80 -10.96
N THR A 206 -13.30 -9.10 -9.82
CA THR A 206 -14.36 -8.18 -9.38
C THR A 206 -14.58 -7.07 -10.42
N LEU A 207 -13.50 -6.46 -10.91
CA LEU A 207 -13.59 -5.40 -11.92
C LEU A 207 -14.15 -5.93 -13.25
N ALA A 208 -13.69 -7.10 -13.71
CA ALA A 208 -14.15 -7.72 -14.95
C ALA A 208 -15.65 -8.06 -14.90
N GLN A 209 -16.13 -8.66 -13.81
CA GLN A 209 -17.54 -9.01 -13.61
C GLN A 209 -18.47 -7.79 -13.53
N ASN A 210 -17.94 -6.63 -13.19
CA ASN A 210 -18.71 -5.40 -13.03
C ASN A 210 -18.36 -4.35 -14.12
N LYS A 211 -17.66 -4.75 -15.17
CA LYS A 211 -17.21 -3.84 -16.24
C LYS A 211 -18.35 -3.01 -16.84
N GLU A 212 -19.50 -3.64 -17.08
CA GLU A 212 -20.67 -2.96 -17.65
C GLU A 212 -21.23 -1.89 -16.70
N LEU A 213 -21.11 -2.09 -15.39
CA LEU A 213 -21.55 -1.11 -14.39
C LEU A 213 -20.65 0.12 -14.34
N LEU A 214 -19.42 0.02 -14.83
CA LEU A 214 -18.45 1.12 -14.83
C LEU A 214 -18.59 2.03 -16.04
N THR A 215 -19.55 1.73 -16.92
CA THR A 215 -19.85 2.53 -18.12
C THR A 215 -21.25 3.15 -17.99
N GLY A 216 -21.35 4.47 -18.03
CA GLY A 216 -22.63 5.18 -17.92
C GLY A 216 -22.96 5.64 -16.51
N GLN A 217 -24.25 5.79 -16.19
CA GLN A 217 -24.69 6.16 -14.84
C GLN A 217 -24.73 4.92 -13.94
N ILE A 218 -24.06 5.02 -12.80
CA ILE A 218 -23.99 3.93 -11.82
C ILE A 218 -24.92 4.23 -10.63
N SER A 219 -25.74 3.26 -10.24
CA SER A 219 -26.60 3.36 -9.06
C SER A 219 -25.79 3.21 -7.74
N ASN A 220 -26.37 3.63 -6.61
CA ASN A 220 -25.76 3.40 -5.31
C ASN A 220 -25.60 1.90 -4.97
N GLN A 221 -26.52 1.06 -5.44
CA GLN A 221 -26.44 -0.38 -5.26
C GLN A 221 -25.27 -0.97 -6.06
N ASP A 222 -25.08 -0.51 -7.30
CA ASP A 222 -23.97 -0.95 -8.14
C ASP A 222 -22.62 -0.47 -7.58
N ARG A 223 -22.54 0.79 -7.12
CA ARG A 223 -21.34 1.28 -6.41
C ARG A 223 -20.99 0.39 -5.23
N LYS A 224 -22.00 0.08 -4.41
CA LYS A 224 -21.82 -0.79 -3.25
C LYS A 224 -21.37 -2.19 -3.67
N LYS A 225 -21.94 -2.75 -4.72
CA LYS A 225 -21.57 -4.08 -5.24
C LYS A 225 -20.08 -4.13 -5.64
N VAL A 226 -19.61 -3.12 -6.36
CA VAL A 226 -18.17 -3.02 -6.74
C VAL A 226 -17.31 -2.86 -5.51
N LEU A 227 -17.64 -1.92 -4.63
CA LEU A 227 -16.90 -1.68 -3.39
C LEU A 227 -16.85 -2.92 -2.49
N ASP A 228 -17.97 -3.64 -2.36
CA ASP A 228 -18.04 -4.87 -1.55
C ASP A 228 -17.09 -5.96 -2.10
N GLY A 229 -17.05 -6.13 -3.42
CA GLY A 229 -16.14 -7.09 -4.04
C GLY A 229 -14.67 -6.72 -3.80
N LEU A 230 -14.32 -5.47 -4.08
CA LEU A 230 -12.95 -4.98 -3.90
C LEU A 230 -12.53 -4.96 -2.41
N GLY A 231 -13.40 -4.50 -1.53
CA GLY A 231 -13.14 -4.43 -0.09
C GLY A 231 -12.98 -5.80 0.56
N LYS A 232 -13.78 -6.79 0.13
CA LYS A 232 -13.65 -8.18 0.57
C LYS A 232 -12.35 -8.81 0.09
N ALA A 233 -11.94 -8.58 -1.15
CA ALA A 233 -10.65 -9.03 -1.66
C ALA A 233 -9.49 -8.47 -0.83
N GLY A 234 -9.51 -7.16 -0.53
CA GLY A 234 -8.51 -6.54 0.34
C GLY A 234 -8.54 -7.09 1.78
N SER A 235 -9.72 -7.43 2.30
CA SER A 235 -9.86 -8.05 3.63
C SER A 235 -9.35 -9.48 3.65
N SER A 236 -9.65 -10.27 2.61
CA SER A 236 -9.14 -11.64 2.42
C SER A 236 -7.61 -11.65 2.43
N TYR A 237 -7.00 -10.82 1.60
CA TYR A 237 -5.54 -10.66 1.56
C TYR A 237 -4.95 -10.32 2.94
N ARG A 238 -5.50 -9.33 3.63
CA ARG A 238 -5.02 -8.97 4.97
C ARG A 238 -5.13 -10.10 5.97
N ASN A 239 -6.25 -10.84 5.97
CA ASN A 239 -6.42 -11.98 6.85
C ASN A 239 -5.36 -13.05 6.63
N THR A 240 -4.94 -13.26 5.37
CA THR A 240 -3.89 -14.23 5.05
C THR A 240 -2.51 -13.77 5.54
N ILE A 241 -2.18 -12.49 5.37
CA ILE A 241 -0.87 -11.97 5.80
C ILE A 241 -0.77 -11.70 7.32
N TYR A 242 -1.90 -11.68 8.04
CA TYR A 242 -1.92 -11.53 9.50
C TYR A 242 -1.95 -12.88 10.25
N ALA A 243 -2.18 -14.00 9.55
CA ALA A 243 -2.20 -15.34 10.11
C ALA A 243 -0.78 -15.88 10.37
#